data_e8d08c876181a0ed92a77dd8bebed6b9
#
_entry.id   e8d08c876181a0ed92a77dd8bebed6b9
#
_cell.length_a   1.000
_cell.length_b   1.000
_cell.length_c   1.000
_cell.angle_alpha   90.00
_cell.angle_beta   90.00
_cell.angle_gamma   90.00
#
_symmetry.space_group_name_H-M   'P 1'
#
loop_
_entity.id
_entity.type
_entity.pdbx_description
1 polymer ?
#
loop_
_entity_poly.entity_id
_entity_poly.type
_entity_poly.pdbx_seq_one_letter_code
_entity_poly.pdbx_strand_id
1 'polypeptide(L)'
;METPALPRRLALTAGCNQLINWGISFYLPGTFARTISADRGWSAPQIYLGLTLAMLVMAAVSPFVARLLARFGGQKVVMSGTLLIAASCAGMAYTRTLSGWYGAWLLCGIGMRLSLYDALFAALVNLYGQQARGTISRITLMGGLASAVFWPLGDGLLHIMSWQDALRIYVLLGLLSAVLIRTLPQQRLTENTKAIAPPLRNERRNAWLYAAFIALITFVSNGTSTHLPEFIAHFGLPVAIGMLWGIGQTGARSLEVLAGGRLTPFKLTLFTALAMPLCFILGMSSPLFAWCAAGFVLGYGAINGLVTIVKATLPLELFSTESYARRTGMLLIPGQLMAAAAPFAYAWLNKTLGIAGAMGVSTGLTLVIAGLAIAIVRHPGKQTVSHCIPRDALTNGYKTPPPANISDT
;
A
#
# COMPACT_ATOMS: atom_id res chain seq x y z
N MET A 1 -30.08 -4.09 -2.67
CA MET A 1 -29.58 -3.24 -1.56
C MET A 1 -28.73 -2.14 -2.18
N GLU A 2 -29.19 -0.92 -2.09
CA GLU A 2 -28.39 0.25 -2.54
C GLU A 2 -27.13 0.35 -1.70
N THR A 3 -25.98 0.44 -2.34
CA THR A 3 -24.70 0.66 -1.64
C THR A 3 -24.72 2.10 -1.09
N PRO A 4 -24.55 2.29 0.23
CA PRO A 4 -24.60 3.63 0.81
C PRO A 4 -23.51 4.52 0.22
N ALA A 5 -23.85 5.78 -0.08
CA ALA A 5 -22.88 6.75 -0.57
C ALA A 5 -21.72 6.91 0.43
N LEU A 6 -20.49 6.90 -0.07
CA LEU A 6 -19.28 7.02 0.77
C LEU A 6 -19.19 8.42 1.40
N PRO A 7 -19.26 8.55 2.74
CA PRO A 7 -19.16 9.84 3.41
C PRO A 7 -17.77 10.47 3.17
N ARG A 8 -17.69 11.72 2.77
CA ARG A 8 -16.41 12.45 2.62
C ARG A 8 -15.57 12.42 3.91
N ARG A 9 -16.23 12.44 5.07
CA ARG A 9 -15.61 12.34 6.39
C ARG A 9 -14.82 11.03 6.56
N LEU A 10 -15.29 9.92 6.01
CA LEU A 10 -14.63 8.63 6.11
C LEU A 10 -13.26 8.64 5.38
N ALA A 11 -13.19 9.24 4.19
CA ALA A 11 -11.92 9.35 3.46
C ALA A 11 -10.87 10.15 4.25
N LEU A 12 -11.30 11.24 4.90
CA LEU A 12 -10.43 12.09 5.71
C LEU A 12 -9.96 11.37 6.98
N THR A 13 -10.86 10.81 7.76
CA THR A 13 -10.53 10.16 9.04
C THR A 13 -9.70 8.89 8.83
N ALA A 14 -10.03 8.07 7.83
CA ALA A 14 -9.25 6.91 7.46
C ALA A 14 -7.89 7.31 6.85
N GLY A 15 -7.82 8.41 6.10
CA GLY A 15 -6.57 8.97 5.60
C GLY A 15 -5.65 9.46 6.72
N CYS A 16 -6.20 10.20 7.71
CA CYS A 16 -5.45 10.61 8.91
C CYS A 16 -4.98 9.39 9.71
N ASN A 17 -5.84 8.37 9.87
CA ASN A 17 -5.44 7.11 10.52
C ASN A 17 -4.24 6.47 9.81
N GLN A 18 -4.25 6.41 8.47
CA GLN A 18 -3.14 5.85 7.71
C GLN A 18 -1.87 6.71 7.81
N LEU A 19 -2.00 8.05 7.71
CA LEU A 19 -0.87 8.96 7.89
C LEU A 19 -0.19 8.75 9.23
N ILE A 20 -0.97 8.68 10.32
CA ILE A 20 -0.45 8.44 11.67
C ILE A 20 0.16 7.04 11.78
N ASN A 21 -0.58 6.00 11.39
CA ASN A 21 -0.12 4.61 11.56
C ASN A 21 1.17 4.31 10.79
N TRP A 22 1.33 4.81 9.55
CA TRP A 22 2.59 4.70 8.81
C TRP A 22 3.72 5.47 9.49
N GLY A 23 3.43 6.68 9.99
CA GLY A 23 4.40 7.53 10.65
C GLY A 23 4.97 6.93 11.92
N ILE A 24 4.08 6.44 12.80
CA ILE A 24 4.47 5.89 14.11
C ILE A 24 4.94 4.42 14.05
N SER A 25 4.95 3.80 12.87
CA SER A 25 5.41 2.42 12.68
C SER A 25 6.52 2.33 11.64
N PHE A 26 6.18 2.23 10.36
CA PHE A 26 7.14 1.98 9.28
C PHE A 26 8.24 3.05 9.18
N TYR A 27 7.91 4.33 9.36
CA TYR A 27 8.87 5.44 9.25
C TYR A 27 9.62 5.74 10.54
N LEU A 28 9.28 5.09 11.66
CA LEU A 28 9.89 5.30 12.97
C LEU A 28 11.42 5.08 12.97
N PRO A 29 11.99 4.00 12.41
CA PRO A 29 13.44 3.81 12.44
C PRO A 29 14.20 4.90 11.70
N GLY A 30 13.66 5.41 10.60
CA GLY A 30 14.29 6.47 9.81
C GLY A 30 14.52 7.75 10.61
N THR A 31 13.67 8.02 11.60
CA THR A 31 13.80 9.19 12.49
C THR A 31 14.69 8.92 13.70
N PHE A 32 14.46 7.80 14.38
CA PHE A 32 14.99 7.56 15.72
C PHE A 32 16.24 6.68 15.76
N ALA A 33 16.58 5.96 14.68
CA ALA A 33 17.64 4.95 14.71
C ALA A 33 19.00 5.54 15.16
N ARG A 34 19.37 6.73 14.68
CA ARG A 34 20.62 7.38 15.04
C ARG A 34 20.69 7.70 16.53
N THR A 35 19.63 8.30 17.07
CA THR A 35 19.55 8.70 18.49
C THR A 35 19.50 7.47 19.40
N ILE A 36 18.75 6.42 19.03
CA ILE A 36 18.70 5.15 19.75
C ILE A 36 20.07 4.48 19.75
N SER A 37 20.78 4.49 18.61
CA SER A 37 22.12 3.94 18.48
C SER A 37 23.09 4.63 19.44
N ALA A 38 23.04 5.96 19.52
CA ALA A 38 23.89 6.74 20.42
C ALA A 38 23.57 6.49 21.91
N ASP A 39 22.27 6.36 22.29
CA ASP A 39 21.84 6.16 23.68
C ASP A 39 22.06 4.72 24.16
N ARG A 40 21.81 3.73 23.31
CA ARG A 40 21.82 2.29 23.69
C ARG A 40 23.10 1.55 23.29
N GLY A 41 23.94 2.14 22.46
CA GLY A 41 25.11 1.47 21.89
C GLY A 41 24.76 0.37 20.88
N TRP A 42 23.51 0.30 20.41
CA TRP A 42 23.09 -0.69 19.41
C TRP A 42 23.48 -0.22 18.02
N SER A 43 23.97 -1.14 17.19
CA SER A 43 24.29 -0.82 15.81
C SER A 43 23.02 -0.54 14.98
N ALA A 44 23.14 0.32 13.95
CA ALA A 44 22.02 0.60 13.06
C ALA A 44 21.38 -0.68 12.47
N PRO A 45 22.14 -1.70 11.99
CA PRO A 45 21.55 -2.95 11.54
C PRO A 45 20.70 -3.66 12.60
N GLN A 46 21.13 -3.64 13.89
CA GLN A 46 20.35 -4.23 14.98
C GLN A 46 19.03 -3.48 15.18
N ILE A 47 19.01 -2.17 15.07
CA ILE A 47 17.80 -1.36 15.21
C ILE A 47 16.83 -1.64 14.05
N TYR A 48 17.33 -1.62 12.81
CA TYR A 48 16.53 -1.87 11.61
C TYR A 48 16.04 -3.32 11.48
N LEU A 49 16.76 -4.29 12.09
CA LEU A 49 16.31 -5.68 12.15
C LEU A 49 14.92 -5.79 12.79
N GLY A 50 14.58 -4.91 13.75
CA GLY A 50 13.25 -4.82 14.32
C GLY A 50 12.16 -4.64 13.24
N LEU A 51 12.34 -3.68 12.33
CA LEU A 51 11.40 -3.47 11.23
C LEU A 51 11.32 -4.67 10.28
N THR A 52 12.46 -5.31 9.99
CA THR A 52 12.49 -6.55 9.19
C THR A 52 11.67 -7.65 9.84
N LEU A 53 11.81 -7.86 11.15
CA LEU A 53 11.01 -8.81 11.93
C LEU A 53 9.51 -8.47 11.88
N ALA A 54 9.15 -7.18 12.00
CA ALA A 54 7.76 -6.75 11.86
C ALA A 54 7.19 -7.09 10.47
N MET A 55 7.95 -6.88 9.39
CA MET A 55 7.53 -7.22 8.02
C MET A 55 7.34 -8.73 7.83
N LEU A 56 8.19 -9.57 8.43
CA LEU A 56 8.02 -11.02 8.42
C LEU A 56 6.76 -11.45 9.18
N VAL A 57 6.48 -10.83 10.34
CA VAL A 57 5.23 -11.04 11.08
C VAL A 57 4.01 -10.60 10.25
N MET A 58 4.10 -9.48 9.54
CA MET A 58 3.04 -9.06 8.62
C MET A 58 2.74 -10.15 7.58
N ALA A 59 3.77 -10.77 7.00
CA ALA A 59 3.60 -11.86 6.07
C ALA A 59 2.90 -13.07 6.71
N ALA A 60 3.34 -13.48 7.91
CA ALA A 60 2.78 -14.61 8.66
C ALA A 60 1.32 -14.38 9.08
N VAL A 61 0.94 -13.16 9.45
CA VAL A 61 -0.43 -12.79 9.86
C VAL A 61 -1.37 -12.63 8.65
N SER A 62 -0.82 -12.37 7.46
CA SER A 62 -1.61 -12.08 6.24
C SER A 62 -2.76 -13.06 5.95
N PRO A 63 -2.61 -14.40 6.07
CA PRO A 63 -3.69 -15.34 5.77
C PRO A 63 -4.88 -15.23 6.71
N PHE A 64 -4.68 -14.70 7.91
CA PHE A 64 -5.70 -14.63 8.95
C PHE A 64 -6.56 -13.37 8.86
N VAL A 65 -6.09 -12.33 8.17
CA VAL A 65 -6.75 -11.01 8.11
C VAL A 65 -8.20 -11.11 7.62
N ALA A 66 -8.44 -11.87 6.56
CA ALA A 66 -9.79 -12.04 6.02
C ALA A 66 -10.76 -12.68 7.04
N ARG A 67 -10.29 -13.70 7.79
CA ARG A 67 -11.07 -14.34 8.87
C ARG A 67 -11.37 -13.37 10.02
N LEU A 68 -10.39 -12.55 10.39
CA LEU A 68 -10.55 -11.54 11.43
C LEU A 68 -11.55 -10.46 11.01
N LEU A 69 -11.46 -9.99 9.76
CA LEU A 69 -12.42 -9.02 9.20
C LEU A 69 -13.84 -9.61 9.15
N ALA A 70 -14.00 -10.87 8.76
CA ALA A 70 -15.28 -11.57 8.75
C ALA A 70 -15.89 -11.68 10.15
N ARG A 71 -15.07 -12.09 11.13
CA ARG A 71 -15.54 -12.37 12.49
C ARG A 71 -15.82 -11.10 13.29
N PHE A 72 -14.93 -10.09 13.22
CA PHE A 72 -14.95 -8.92 14.09
C PHE A 72 -15.38 -7.62 13.37
N GLY A 73 -15.39 -7.60 12.03
CA GLY A 73 -15.66 -6.42 11.21
C GLY A 73 -14.46 -5.49 11.04
N GLY A 74 -14.48 -4.68 9.98
CA GLY A 74 -13.35 -3.83 9.59
C GLY A 74 -12.95 -2.81 10.65
N GLN A 75 -13.91 -2.13 11.24
CA GLN A 75 -13.65 -1.11 12.27
C GLN A 75 -12.84 -1.67 13.44
N LYS A 76 -13.31 -2.79 14.04
CA LYS A 76 -12.64 -3.40 15.20
C LYS A 76 -11.26 -3.93 14.85
N VAL A 77 -11.09 -4.54 13.69
CA VAL A 77 -9.80 -5.09 13.25
C VAL A 77 -8.79 -3.97 13.06
N VAL A 78 -9.13 -2.91 12.33
CA VAL A 78 -8.21 -1.77 12.10
C VAL A 78 -7.93 -1.03 13.40
N MET A 79 -8.94 -0.84 14.26
CA MET A 79 -8.75 -0.22 15.57
C MET A 79 -7.82 -1.03 16.46
N SER A 80 -8.02 -2.36 16.56
CA SER A 80 -7.12 -3.22 17.35
C SER A 80 -5.70 -3.22 16.81
N GLY A 81 -5.52 -3.22 15.48
CA GLY A 81 -4.21 -3.07 14.86
C GLY A 81 -3.52 -1.75 15.22
N THR A 82 -4.27 -0.64 15.16
CA THR A 82 -3.76 0.68 15.58
C THR A 82 -3.36 0.71 17.07
N LEU A 83 -4.17 0.12 17.94
CA LEU A 83 -3.84 0.00 19.37
C LEU A 83 -2.60 -0.87 19.63
N LEU A 84 -2.40 -1.94 18.84
CA LEU A 84 -1.17 -2.75 18.90
C LEU A 84 0.06 -1.95 18.46
N ILE A 85 -0.04 -1.09 17.44
CA ILE A 85 1.05 -0.16 17.06
C ILE A 85 1.35 0.80 18.22
N ALA A 86 0.32 1.41 18.83
CA ALA A 86 0.52 2.29 19.98
C ALA A 86 1.18 1.56 21.15
N ALA A 87 0.72 0.34 21.48
CA ALA A 87 1.33 -0.49 22.52
C ALA A 87 2.77 -0.87 22.19
N SER A 88 3.11 -1.11 20.91
CA SER A 88 4.49 -1.38 20.50
C SER A 88 5.39 -0.15 20.67
N CYS A 89 4.90 1.05 20.35
CA CYS A 89 5.63 2.29 20.62
C CYS A 89 5.90 2.48 22.13
N ALA A 90 4.91 2.15 22.99
CA ALA A 90 5.11 2.13 24.44
C ALA A 90 6.18 1.10 24.83
N GLY A 91 6.09 -0.13 24.31
CA GLY A 91 7.11 -1.17 24.55
C GLY A 91 8.50 -0.72 24.13
N MET A 92 8.64 -0.08 22.97
CA MET A 92 9.92 0.48 22.50
C MET A 92 10.44 1.59 23.42
N ALA A 93 9.56 2.48 23.91
CA ALA A 93 9.95 3.58 24.80
C ALA A 93 10.50 3.09 26.16
N TYR A 94 9.98 1.98 26.69
CA TYR A 94 10.35 1.45 28.01
C TYR A 94 11.42 0.36 27.97
N THR A 95 11.67 -0.26 26.81
CA THR A 95 12.66 -1.36 26.74
C THR A 95 14.09 -0.84 26.87
N ARG A 96 14.93 -1.66 27.55
CA ARG A 96 16.36 -1.42 27.70
C ARG A 96 17.21 -2.50 27.02
N THR A 97 16.59 -3.51 26.45
CA THR A 97 17.26 -4.67 25.85
C THR A 97 16.88 -4.85 24.39
N LEU A 98 17.79 -5.40 23.59
CA LEU A 98 17.52 -5.75 22.20
C LEU A 98 16.38 -6.77 22.05
N SER A 99 16.26 -7.71 22.96
CA SER A 99 15.16 -8.68 22.97
C SER A 99 13.81 -7.99 23.17
N GLY A 100 13.73 -7.04 24.11
CA GLY A 100 12.53 -6.23 24.32
C GLY A 100 12.21 -5.35 23.11
N TRP A 101 13.23 -4.78 22.47
CA TRP A 101 13.09 -4.03 21.22
C TRP A 101 12.47 -4.88 20.11
N TYR A 102 13.01 -6.10 19.89
CA TYR A 102 12.48 -7.02 18.89
C TYR A 102 11.08 -7.51 19.25
N GLY A 103 10.80 -7.79 20.55
CA GLY A 103 9.46 -8.13 21.02
C GLY A 103 8.43 -7.05 20.70
N ALA A 104 8.78 -5.76 20.91
CA ALA A 104 7.93 -4.64 20.55
C ALA A 104 7.71 -4.55 19.04
N TRP A 105 8.74 -4.81 18.21
CA TRP A 105 8.60 -4.84 16.75
C TRP A 105 7.75 -6.02 16.25
N LEU A 106 7.84 -7.20 16.88
CA LEU A 106 6.95 -8.32 16.54
C LEU A 106 5.48 -7.94 16.78
N LEU A 107 5.20 -7.28 17.92
CA LEU A 107 3.86 -6.74 18.22
C LEU A 107 3.44 -5.68 17.19
N CYS A 108 4.37 -4.78 16.83
CA CYS A 108 4.16 -3.76 15.81
C CYS A 108 3.77 -4.39 14.47
N GLY A 109 4.44 -5.46 14.06
CA GLY A 109 4.15 -6.18 12.82
C GLY A 109 2.73 -6.74 12.76
N ILE A 110 2.21 -7.28 13.86
CA ILE A 110 0.80 -7.69 13.97
C ILE A 110 -0.09 -6.45 13.78
N GLY A 111 0.18 -5.38 14.52
CA GLY A 111 -0.57 -4.13 14.45
C GLY A 111 -0.58 -3.54 13.05
N MET A 112 0.59 -3.45 12.41
CA MET A 112 0.74 -2.97 11.04
C MET A 112 -0.11 -3.78 10.05
N ARG A 113 -0.08 -5.11 10.15
CA ARG A 113 -0.85 -5.97 9.24
C ARG A 113 -2.35 -5.78 9.39
N LEU A 114 -2.84 -5.51 10.60
CA LEU A 114 -4.27 -5.34 10.90
C LEU A 114 -4.77 -3.92 10.65
N SER A 115 -3.90 -2.91 10.58
CA SER A 115 -4.35 -1.50 10.53
C SER A 115 -3.85 -0.69 9.33
N LEU A 116 -2.79 -1.12 8.62
CA LEU A 116 -2.32 -0.42 7.44
C LEU A 116 -3.21 -0.69 6.22
N TYR A 117 -2.84 -0.15 5.08
CA TYR A 117 -3.63 -0.12 3.83
C TYR A 117 -4.37 -1.41 3.53
N ASP A 118 -3.68 -2.56 3.60
CA ASP A 118 -4.24 -3.82 3.12
C ASP A 118 -5.51 -4.23 3.88
N ALA A 119 -5.50 -4.11 5.21
CA ALA A 119 -6.65 -4.45 6.04
C ALA A 119 -7.79 -3.41 5.91
N LEU A 120 -7.41 -2.11 5.91
CA LEU A 120 -8.36 -1.03 5.75
C LEU A 120 -9.05 -1.09 4.38
N PHE A 121 -8.30 -1.33 3.31
CA PHE A 121 -8.84 -1.41 1.96
C PHE A 121 -9.72 -2.65 1.78
N ALA A 122 -9.33 -3.78 2.38
CA ALA A 122 -10.17 -4.97 2.40
C ALA A 122 -11.52 -4.69 3.10
N ALA A 123 -11.50 -3.94 4.22
CA ALA A 123 -12.72 -3.52 4.91
C ALA A 123 -13.57 -2.57 4.05
N LEU A 124 -12.95 -1.56 3.40
CA LEU A 124 -13.66 -0.61 2.53
C LEU A 124 -14.26 -1.28 1.29
N VAL A 125 -13.52 -2.17 0.65
CA VAL A 125 -14.00 -2.91 -0.52
C VAL A 125 -15.16 -3.81 -0.16
N ASN A 126 -15.11 -4.43 1.02
CA ASN A 126 -16.21 -5.25 1.52
C ASN A 126 -17.50 -4.42 1.76
N LEU A 127 -17.35 -3.20 2.27
CA LEU A 127 -18.48 -2.31 2.57
C LEU A 127 -19.07 -1.66 1.31
N TYR A 128 -18.23 -1.26 0.36
CA TYR A 128 -18.59 -0.35 -0.73
C TYR A 128 -18.28 -0.87 -2.12
N GLY A 129 -17.70 -2.07 -2.24
CA GLY A 129 -17.37 -2.69 -3.52
C GLY A 129 -16.50 -1.80 -4.40
N GLN A 130 -16.87 -1.64 -5.66
CA GLN A 130 -16.16 -0.82 -6.65
C GLN A 130 -16.15 0.68 -6.29
N GLN A 131 -17.13 1.16 -5.53
CA GLN A 131 -17.20 2.57 -5.11
C GLN A 131 -16.07 2.95 -4.14
N ALA A 132 -15.43 1.96 -3.48
CA ALA A 132 -14.28 2.18 -2.60
C ALA A 132 -13.06 2.79 -3.32
N ARG A 133 -12.93 2.61 -4.65
CA ARG A 133 -11.75 2.99 -5.42
C ARG A 133 -11.32 4.44 -5.21
N GLY A 134 -12.22 5.40 -5.40
CA GLY A 134 -11.89 6.82 -5.25
C GLY A 134 -11.49 7.19 -3.82
N THR A 135 -12.08 6.52 -2.82
CA THR A 135 -11.72 6.71 -1.42
C THR A 135 -10.35 6.10 -1.11
N ILE A 136 -10.04 4.93 -1.65
CA ILE A 136 -8.71 4.29 -1.55
C ILE A 136 -7.63 5.22 -2.09
N SER A 137 -7.83 5.84 -3.27
CA SER A 137 -6.86 6.78 -3.83
C SER A 137 -6.62 7.99 -2.91
N ARG A 138 -7.68 8.57 -2.33
CA ARG A 138 -7.54 9.68 -1.37
C ARG A 138 -6.82 9.28 -0.08
N ILE A 139 -7.10 8.10 0.45
CA ILE A 139 -6.45 7.56 1.64
C ILE A 139 -4.97 7.29 1.35
N THR A 140 -4.63 6.73 0.18
CA THR A 140 -3.23 6.49 -0.21
C THR A 140 -2.45 7.79 -0.37
N LEU A 141 -3.09 8.85 -0.85
CA LEU A 141 -2.47 10.18 -0.92
C LEU A 141 -2.07 10.67 0.48
N MET A 142 -3.00 10.64 1.44
CA MET A 142 -2.75 11.10 2.81
C MET A 142 -1.69 10.25 3.51
N GLY A 143 -1.81 8.92 3.47
CA GLY A 143 -0.80 8.05 4.08
C GLY A 143 0.55 8.10 3.37
N GLY A 144 0.58 8.51 2.10
CA GLY A 144 1.82 8.77 1.36
C GLY A 144 2.59 9.99 1.86
N LEU A 145 1.93 10.90 2.58
CA LEU A 145 2.57 12.04 3.23
C LEU A 145 3.21 11.69 4.58
N ALA A 146 3.07 10.45 5.05
CA ALA A 146 3.50 10.07 6.40
C ALA A 146 5.00 10.34 6.63
N SER A 147 5.88 10.01 5.69
CA SER A 147 7.30 10.32 5.81
C SER A 147 7.58 11.83 5.82
N ALA A 148 6.89 12.58 4.97
CA ALA A 148 7.04 14.04 4.87
C ALA A 148 6.58 14.76 6.15
N VAL A 149 5.65 14.19 6.90
CA VAL A 149 5.15 14.74 8.17
C VAL A 149 5.95 14.21 9.35
N PHE A 150 6.16 12.90 9.44
CA PHE A 150 6.68 12.26 10.65
C PHE A 150 8.19 12.34 10.79
N TRP A 151 8.96 12.48 9.70
CA TRP A 151 10.39 12.71 9.82
C TRP A 151 10.69 14.10 10.42
N PRO A 152 10.15 15.23 9.90
CA PRO A 152 10.35 16.53 10.55
C PRO A 152 9.73 16.59 11.95
N LEU A 153 8.56 15.98 12.16
CA LEU A 153 7.93 15.93 13.49
C LEU A 153 8.83 15.21 14.50
N GLY A 154 9.32 14.02 14.15
CA GLY A 154 10.20 13.25 15.03
C GLY A 154 11.53 13.93 15.30
N ASP A 155 12.15 14.53 14.27
CA ASP A 155 13.37 15.31 14.41
C ASP A 155 13.14 16.51 15.33
N GLY A 156 12.05 17.27 15.11
CA GLY A 156 11.68 18.40 15.99
C GLY A 156 11.45 17.98 17.45
N LEU A 157 10.83 16.83 17.69
CA LEU A 157 10.67 16.30 19.06
C LEU A 157 12.01 15.94 19.68
N LEU A 158 12.97 15.39 18.93
CA LEU A 158 14.30 15.05 19.42
C LEU A 158 15.15 16.27 19.83
N HIS A 159 14.82 17.47 19.33
CA HIS A 159 15.48 18.70 19.75
C HIS A 159 15.04 19.19 21.14
N ILE A 160 13.86 18.78 21.61
CA ILE A 160 13.25 19.30 22.84
C ILE A 160 13.05 18.23 23.93
N MET A 161 13.15 16.94 23.58
CA MET A 161 12.92 15.84 24.53
C MET A 161 13.70 14.59 24.17
N SER A 162 13.71 13.59 25.10
CA SER A 162 14.30 12.28 24.84
C SER A 162 13.54 11.52 23.77
N TRP A 163 14.21 10.58 23.08
CA TRP A 163 13.54 9.72 22.10
C TRP A 163 12.45 8.84 22.75
N GLN A 164 12.60 8.49 24.03
CA GLN A 164 11.59 7.77 24.78
C GLN A 164 10.31 8.61 24.95
N ASP A 165 10.46 9.89 25.30
CA ASP A 165 9.34 10.81 25.44
C ASP A 165 8.66 11.09 24.09
N ALA A 166 9.44 11.23 23.02
CA ALA A 166 8.92 11.35 21.66
C ALA A 166 8.10 10.11 21.27
N LEU A 167 8.53 8.90 21.64
CA LEU A 167 7.73 7.68 21.43
C LEU A 167 6.46 7.65 22.29
N ARG A 168 6.45 8.24 23.49
CA ARG A 168 5.22 8.41 24.29
C ARG A 168 4.22 9.33 23.58
N ILE A 169 4.69 10.39 22.90
CA ILE A 169 3.84 11.21 22.03
C ILE A 169 3.28 10.35 20.87
N TYR A 170 4.10 9.47 20.29
CA TYR A 170 3.64 8.53 19.26
C TYR A 170 2.56 7.57 19.78
N VAL A 171 2.60 7.16 21.05
CA VAL A 171 1.52 6.41 21.69
C VAL A 171 0.23 7.24 21.70
N LEU A 172 0.27 8.51 22.10
CA LEU A 172 -0.91 9.40 22.11
C LEU A 172 -1.48 9.59 20.70
N LEU A 173 -0.61 9.77 19.70
CA LEU A 173 -1.03 9.84 18.30
C LEU A 173 -1.69 8.53 17.83
N GLY A 174 -1.17 7.37 18.24
CA GLY A 174 -1.76 6.07 17.98
C GLY A 174 -3.15 5.92 18.62
N LEU A 175 -3.33 6.38 19.86
CA LEU A 175 -4.63 6.40 20.53
C LEU A 175 -5.62 7.33 19.81
N LEU A 176 -5.19 8.53 19.42
CA LEU A 176 -5.98 9.44 18.58
C LEU A 176 -6.39 8.77 17.26
N SER A 177 -5.45 8.10 16.61
CA SER A 177 -5.68 7.37 15.37
C SER A 177 -6.72 6.25 15.54
N ALA A 178 -6.71 5.55 16.68
CA ALA A 178 -7.72 4.54 17.01
C ALA A 178 -9.12 5.14 17.22
N VAL A 179 -9.21 6.38 17.72
CA VAL A 179 -10.48 7.11 17.81
C VAL A 179 -10.99 7.51 16.44
N LEU A 180 -10.11 8.00 15.55
CA LEU A 180 -10.48 8.42 14.19
C LEU A 180 -11.12 7.28 13.38
N ILE A 181 -10.65 6.05 13.54
CA ILE A 181 -11.19 4.91 12.79
C ILE A 181 -12.59 4.48 13.24
N ARG A 182 -13.13 5.01 14.35
CA ARG A 182 -14.53 4.78 14.76
C ARG A 182 -15.54 5.28 13.75
N THR A 183 -15.13 6.15 12.83
CA THR A 183 -15.98 6.60 11.71
C THR A 183 -16.20 5.52 10.65
N LEU A 184 -15.34 4.47 10.60
CA LEU A 184 -15.57 3.34 9.73
C LEU A 184 -16.79 2.54 10.20
N PRO A 185 -17.77 2.27 9.33
CA PRO A 185 -18.96 1.50 9.72
C PRO A 185 -18.60 0.12 10.27
N GLN A 186 -19.23 -0.25 11.37
CA GLN A 186 -19.10 -1.57 11.97
C GLN A 186 -20.03 -2.55 11.24
N GLN A 187 -19.54 -3.15 10.19
CA GLN A 187 -20.25 -4.21 9.47
C GLN A 187 -19.39 -5.47 9.48
N ARG A 188 -19.97 -6.58 9.94
CA ARG A 188 -19.32 -7.88 9.79
C ARG A 188 -19.39 -8.28 8.31
N LEU A 189 -18.35 -8.90 7.81
CA LEU A 189 -18.43 -9.62 6.55
C LEU A 189 -19.54 -10.65 6.75
N THR A 190 -20.64 -10.51 6.02
CA THR A 190 -21.50 -11.65 5.83
C THR A 190 -20.65 -12.60 4.98
N GLU A 191 -20.07 -13.63 5.62
CA GLU A 191 -19.67 -14.80 4.85
C GLU A 191 -20.97 -15.30 4.21
N ASN A 192 -21.18 -14.86 2.99
CA ASN A 192 -22.11 -15.54 2.13
C ASN A 192 -21.48 -16.93 1.91
N THR A 193 -21.88 -17.86 2.77
CA THR A 193 -21.61 -19.30 2.67
C THR A 193 -22.35 -19.90 1.48
N LYS A 194 -22.82 -19.08 0.55
CA LYS A 194 -23.13 -19.54 -0.80
C LYS A 194 -21.85 -20.17 -1.30
N ALA A 195 -21.93 -21.48 -1.51
CA ALA A 195 -20.89 -22.33 -2.07
C ALA A 195 -20.05 -21.49 -3.04
N ILE A 196 -18.77 -21.29 -2.71
CA ILE A 196 -17.85 -20.46 -3.51
C ILE A 196 -17.94 -21.05 -4.91
N ALA A 197 -18.57 -20.30 -5.82
CA ALA A 197 -18.62 -20.73 -7.21
C ALA A 197 -17.19 -21.11 -7.62
N PRO A 198 -16.99 -22.26 -8.27
CA PRO A 198 -15.65 -22.71 -8.62
C PRO A 198 -14.93 -21.56 -9.33
N PRO A 199 -13.66 -21.29 -8.97
CA PRO A 199 -12.93 -20.14 -9.51
C PRO A 199 -12.96 -20.22 -11.02
N LEU A 200 -13.37 -19.14 -11.68
CA LEU A 200 -13.31 -19.03 -13.14
C LEU A 200 -11.90 -19.42 -13.60
N ARG A 201 -11.79 -20.22 -14.67
CA ARG A 201 -10.51 -20.75 -15.19
C ARG A 201 -9.39 -19.68 -15.26
N ASN A 202 -9.74 -18.43 -15.57
CA ASN A 202 -8.82 -17.33 -15.66
C ASN A 202 -8.45 -16.71 -14.29
N GLU A 203 -9.26 -16.90 -13.27
CA GLU A 203 -9.06 -16.27 -11.95
C GLU A 203 -7.83 -16.83 -11.23
N ARG A 204 -7.58 -18.14 -11.32
CA ARG A 204 -6.38 -18.76 -10.74
C ARG A 204 -5.10 -18.27 -11.42
N ARG A 205 -5.10 -18.16 -12.75
CA ARG A 205 -3.96 -17.63 -13.49
C ARG A 205 -3.69 -16.17 -13.13
N ASN A 206 -4.73 -15.33 -13.11
CA ASN A 206 -4.62 -13.92 -12.76
C ASN A 206 -4.15 -13.74 -11.32
N ALA A 207 -4.51 -14.63 -10.40
CA ALA A 207 -3.98 -14.62 -9.03
C ALA A 207 -2.46 -14.83 -9.00
N TRP A 208 -1.93 -15.82 -9.74
CA TRP A 208 -0.49 -16.05 -9.83
C TRP A 208 0.24 -14.91 -10.54
N LEU A 209 -0.31 -14.40 -11.64
CA LEU A 209 0.27 -13.26 -12.35
C LEU A 209 0.31 -12.01 -11.45
N TYR A 210 -0.76 -11.74 -10.71
CA TYR A 210 -0.81 -10.63 -9.76
C TYR A 210 0.21 -10.82 -8.62
N ALA A 211 0.30 -12.02 -8.03
CA ALA A 211 1.25 -12.30 -6.97
C ALA A 211 2.71 -12.12 -7.43
N ALA A 212 3.05 -12.63 -8.62
CA ALA A 212 4.37 -12.45 -9.21
C ALA A 212 4.66 -10.98 -9.54
N PHE A 213 3.69 -10.27 -10.12
CA PHE A 213 3.76 -8.84 -10.42
C PHE A 213 4.05 -8.03 -9.15
N ILE A 214 3.26 -8.24 -8.08
CA ILE A 214 3.44 -7.53 -6.81
C ILE A 214 4.75 -7.90 -6.12
N ALA A 215 5.16 -9.17 -6.17
CA ALA A 215 6.41 -9.62 -5.59
C ALA A 215 7.62 -8.91 -6.22
N LEU A 216 7.69 -8.91 -7.54
CA LEU A 216 8.80 -8.29 -8.27
C LEU A 216 8.81 -6.76 -8.13
N ILE A 217 7.64 -6.12 -8.28
CA ILE A 217 7.57 -4.66 -8.15
C ILE A 217 7.92 -4.19 -6.74
N THR A 218 7.52 -4.96 -5.71
CA THR A 218 7.86 -4.66 -4.32
C THR A 218 9.35 -4.87 -4.06
N PHE A 219 9.95 -5.92 -4.61
CA PHE A 219 11.39 -6.18 -4.53
C PHE A 219 12.19 -5.01 -5.12
N VAL A 220 11.91 -4.63 -6.36
CA VAL A 220 12.62 -3.53 -7.04
C VAL A 220 12.39 -2.20 -6.30
N SER A 221 11.14 -1.91 -5.87
CA SER A 221 10.83 -0.67 -5.15
C SER A 221 11.57 -0.57 -3.81
N ASN A 222 11.59 -1.63 -3.00
CA ASN A 222 12.26 -1.60 -1.70
C ASN A 222 13.79 -1.58 -1.85
N GLY A 223 14.34 -2.37 -2.77
CA GLY A 223 15.77 -2.37 -3.04
C GLY A 223 16.25 -1.00 -3.51
N THR A 224 15.58 -0.43 -4.49
CA THR A 224 15.92 0.90 -5.03
C THR A 224 15.77 1.99 -3.97
N SER A 225 14.67 2.03 -3.20
CA SER A 225 14.46 3.07 -2.19
C SER A 225 15.46 3.00 -1.05
N THR A 226 15.87 1.79 -0.64
CA THR A 226 16.86 1.60 0.43
C THR A 226 18.25 2.06 0.01
N HIS A 227 18.65 1.79 -1.24
CA HIS A 227 19.97 2.13 -1.77
C HIS A 227 19.98 3.42 -2.61
N LEU A 228 18.87 4.16 -2.63
CA LEU A 228 18.76 5.42 -3.40
C LEU A 228 19.86 6.44 -3.07
N PRO A 229 20.25 6.67 -1.79
CA PRO A 229 21.36 7.56 -1.47
C PRO A 229 22.69 7.13 -2.11
N GLU A 230 22.97 5.81 -2.14
CA GLU A 230 24.17 5.26 -2.79
C GLU A 230 24.14 5.48 -4.30
N PHE A 231 22.98 5.29 -4.93
CA PHE A 231 22.79 5.54 -6.36
C PHE A 231 23.01 7.01 -6.71
N ILE A 232 22.44 7.93 -5.92
CA ILE A 232 22.60 9.38 -6.12
C ILE A 232 24.06 9.79 -5.95
N ALA A 233 24.75 9.29 -4.93
CA ALA A 233 26.16 9.57 -4.68
C ALA A 233 27.05 9.03 -5.83
N HIS A 234 26.73 7.86 -6.38
CA HIS A 234 27.44 7.29 -7.55
C HIS A 234 27.33 8.18 -8.79
N PHE A 235 26.22 8.88 -8.95
CA PHE A 235 26.01 9.85 -10.05
C PHE A 235 26.72 11.20 -9.80
N GLY A 236 27.44 11.34 -8.69
CA GLY A 236 28.13 12.59 -8.33
C GLY A 236 27.20 13.71 -7.88
N LEU A 237 25.96 13.39 -7.48
CA LEU A 237 24.93 14.36 -7.12
C LEU A 237 24.76 14.44 -5.58
N PRO A 238 24.36 15.60 -5.03
CA PRO A 238 24.03 15.74 -3.62
C PRO A 238 22.89 14.81 -3.23
N VAL A 239 22.99 14.14 -2.09
CA VAL A 239 21.94 13.22 -1.56
C VAL A 239 20.59 13.93 -1.40
N ALA A 240 20.60 15.27 -1.23
CA ALA A 240 19.40 16.11 -1.19
C ALA A 240 18.48 15.92 -2.41
N ILE A 241 19.01 15.53 -3.57
CA ILE A 241 18.21 15.19 -4.77
C ILE A 241 17.24 14.04 -4.48
N GLY A 242 17.53 13.20 -3.48
CA GLY A 242 16.58 12.18 -3.00
C GLY A 242 15.21 12.73 -2.60
N MET A 243 15.10 14.04 -2.27
CA MET A 243 13.81 14.69 -2.02
C MET A 243 12.87 14.63 -3.25
N LEU A 244 13.41 14.60 -4.45
CA LEU A 244 12.64 14.46 -5.69
C LEU A 244 11.84 13.15 -5.73
N TRP A 245 12.29 12.10 -5.06
CA TRP A 245 11.53 10.87 -4.88
C TRP A 245 10.18 11.12 -4.20
N GLY A 246 10.19 11.82 -3.06
CA GLY A 246 8.97 12.17 -2.31
C GLY A 246 8.05 13.11 -3.11
N ILE A 247 8.63 14.08 -3.80
CA ILE A 247 7.89 15.03 -4.67
C ILE A 247 7.22 14.26 -5.81
N GLY A 248 7.94 13.38 -6.50
CA GLY A 248 7.39 12.54 -7.55
C GLY A 248 6.26 11.64 -7.04
N GLN A 249 6.49 10.98 -5.91
CA GLN A 249 5.52 10.08 -5.30
C GLN A 249 4.21 10.77 -4.92
N THR A 250 4.30 11.92 -4.26
CA THR A 250 3.13 12.69 -3.84
C THR A 250 2.46 13.37 -5.02
N GLY A 251 3.24 13.95 -5.94
CA GLY A 251 2.73 14.61 -7.13
C GLY A 251 1.92 13.66 -8.02
N ALA A 252 2.44 12.47 -8.30
CA ALA A 252 1.74 11.48 -9.12
C ALA A 252 0.42 10.99 -8.49
N ARG A 253 0.41 10.80 -7.17
CA ARG A 253 -0.83 10.45 -6.44
C ARG A 253 -1.83 11.59 -6.47
N SER A 254 -1.37 12.84 -6.32
CA SER A 254 -2.23 14.02 -6.39
C SER A 254 -2.86 14.14 -7.77
N LEU A 255 -2.08 13.97 -8.84
CA LEU A 255 -2.57 14.00 -10.22
C LEU A 255 -3.62 12.89 -10.48
N GLU A 256 -3.41 11.67 -9.98
CA GLU A 256 -4.39 10.58 -10.11
C GLU A 256 -5.71 10.92 -9.41
N VAL A 257 -5.62 11.47 -8.19
CA VAL A 257 -6.80 11.90 -7.43
C VAL A 257 -7.53 13.03 -8.13
N LEU A 258 -6.82 14.03 -8.66
CA LEU A 258 -7.40 15.15 -9.40
C LEU A 258 -8.00 14.71 -10.75
N ALA A 259 -7.40 13.71 -11.39
CA ALA A 259 -7.96 13.10 -12.59
C ALA A 259 -9.28 12.35 -12.33
N GLY A 260 -9.72 12.25 -11.07
CA GLY A 260 -11.02 11.70 -10.69
C GLY A 260 -11.21 10.23 -11.07
N GLY A 261 -10.12 9.45 -11.13
CA GLY A 261 -10.19 8.03 -11.49
C GLY A 261 -10.48 7.76 -12.96
N ARG A 262 -10.19 8.71 -13.87
CA ARG A 262 -10.32 8.53 -15.32
C ARG A 262 -9.47 7.38 -15.85
N LEU A 263 -8.34 7.09 -15.20
CA LEU A 263 -7.50 5.95 -15.54
C LEU A 263 -8.08 4.68 -14.89
N THR A 264 -8.43 3.68 -15.69
CA THR A 264 -8.82 2.37 -15.16
C THR A 264 -7.62 1.70 -14.47
N PRO A 265 -7.83 0.81 -13.48
CA PRO A 265 -6.73 0.08 -12.82
C PRO A 265 -5.83 -0.65 -13.83
N PHE A 266 -6.37 -1.18 -14.91
CA PHE A 266 -5.59 -1.83 -15.98
C PHE A 266 -4.69 -0.84 -16.72
N LYS A 267 -5.22 0.35 -17.10
CA LYS A 267 -4.41 1.38 -17.76
C LYS A 267 -3.31 1.88 -16.85
N LEU A 268 -3.62 2.09 -15.55
CA LEU A 268 -2.65 2.53 -14.56
C LEU A 268 -1.56 1.48 -14.34
N THR A 269 -1.93 0.19 -14.28
CA THR A 269 -0.98 -0.93 -14.17
C THR A 269 -0.04 -0.98 -15.37
N LEU A 270 -0.57 -0.87 -16.58
CA LEU A 270 0.23 -0.91 -17.81
C LEU A 270 1.16 0.30 -17.90
N PHE A 271 0.64 1.51 -17.60
CA PHE A 271 1.44 2.74 -17.59
C PHE A 271 2.62 2.63 -16.61
N THR A 272 2.35 2.27 -15.35
CA THR A 272 3.40 2.17 -14.31
C THR A 272 4.44 1.11 -14.67
N ALA A 273 4.00 -0.05 -15.16
CA ALA A 273 4.90 -1.15 -15.50
C ALA A 273 5.77 -0.85 -16.73
N LEU A 274 5.26 -0.15 -17.74
CA LEU A 274 6.03 0.25 -18.92
C LEU A 274 6.95 1.45 -18.65
N ALA A 275 6.56 2.36 -17.76
CA ALA A 275 7.38 3.51 -17.40
C ALA A 275 8.58 3.14 -16.52
N MET A 276 8.49 2.03 -15.73
CA MET A 276 9.59 1.58 -14.86
C MET A 276 10.91 1.35 -15.59
N PRO A 277 10.99 0.49 -16.63
CA PRO A 277 12.26 0.25 -17.32
C PRO A 277 12.80 1.52 -17.97
N LEU A 278 11.96 2.42 -18.45
CA LEU A 278 12.37 3.71 -19.02
C LEU A 278 13.06 4.58 -17.96
N CYS A 279 12.54 4.59 -16.72
CA CYS A 279 13.19 5.30 -15.62
C CYS A 279 14.58 4.72 -15.30
N PHE A 280 14.74 3.39 -15.26
CA PHE A 280 16.05 2.78 -15.02
C PHE A 280 17.04 3.04 -16.15
N ILE A 281 16.59 2.98 -17.42
CA ILE A 281 17.40 3.36 -18.59
C ILE A 281 17.84 4.81 -18.46
N LEU A 282 16.93 5.72 -18.08
CA LEU A 282 17.25 7.13 -17.84
C LEU A 282 18.30 7.26 -16.72
N GLY A 283 18.17 6.51 -15.61
CA GLY A 283 19.15 6.48 -14.54
C GLY A 283 20.52 5.98 -14.98
N MET A 284 20.57 4.93 -15.81
CA MET A 284 21.83 4.42 -16.38
C MET A 284 22.51 5.40 -17.35
N SER A 285 21.75 6.35 -17.91
CA SER A 285 22.28 7.41 -18.77
C SER A 285 22.87 8.59 -17.97
N SER A 286 22.85 8.55 -16.64
CA SER A 286 23.35 9.63 -15.77
C SER A 286 24.82 9.98 -15.96
N PRO A 287 25.73 9.06 -16.31
CA PRO A 287 27.12 9.41 -16.63
C PRO A 287 27.27 10.33 -17.83
N LEU A 288 26.28 10.33 -18.76
CA LEU A 288 26.26 11.20 -19.93
C LEU A 288 25.73 12.59 -19.59
N PHE A 289 24.65 12.63 -18.77
CA PHE A 289 23.97 13.87 -18.41
C PHE A 289 23.46 13.80 -16.97
N ALA A 290 23.97 14.65 -16.10
CA ALA A 290 23.61 14.68 -14.66
C ALA A 290 22.09 14.85 -14.40
N TRP A 291 21.35 15.56 -15.27
CA TRP A 291 19.90 15.71 -15.14
C TRP A 291 19.12 14.38 -15.31
N CYS A 292 19.74 13.35 -15.97
CA CYS A 292 19.12 12.02 -16.06
C CYS A 292 18.94 11.37 -14.70
N ALA A 293 19.87 11.57 -13.76
CA ALA A 293 19.73 11.07 -12.39
C ALA A 293 18.57 11.74 -11.64
N ALA A 294 18.43 13.07 -11.76
CA ALA A 294 17.29 13.79 -11.17
C ALA A 294 15.97 13.31 -11.79
N GLY A 295 15.93 13.12 -13.12
CA GLY A 295 14.80 12.56 -13.84
C GLY A 295 14.46 11.14 -13.38
N PHE A 296 15.46 10.29 -13.16
CA PHE A 296 15.28 8.95 -12.60
C PHE A 296 14.64 9.01 -11.22
N VAL A 297 15.19 9.82 -10.30
CA VAL A 297 14.70 9.90 -8.92
C VAL A 297 13.27 10.42 -8.88
N LEU A 298 12.96 11.48 -9.60
CA LEU A 298 11.62 12.06 -9.70
C LEU A 298 10.62 11.09 -10.35
N GLY A 299 10.98 10.57 -11.53
CA GLY A 299 10.12 9.71 -12.34
C GLY A 299 9.84 8.39 -11.65
N TYR A 300 10.88 7.75 -11.10
CA TYR A 300 10.70 6.51 -10.37
C TYR A 300 9.95 6.70 -9.05
N GLY A 301 10.15 7.83 -8.36
CA GLY A 301 9.31 8.23 -7.23
C GLY A 301 7.84 8.33 -7.61
N ALA A 302 7.53 9.00 -8.73
CA ALA A 302 6.18 9.12 -9.27
C ALA A 302 5.55 7.74 -9.55
N ILE A 303 6.30 6.83 -10.20
CA ILE A 303 5.84 5.47 -10.47
C ILE A 303 5.58 4.71 -9.17
N ASN A 304 6.48 4.79 -8.20
CA ASN A 304 6.29 4.15 -6.90
C ASN A 304 5.04 4.67 -6.15
N GLY A 305 4.72 5.95 -6.32
CA GLY A 305 3.47 6.54 -5.84
C GLY A 305 2.24 5.88 -6.46
N LEU A 306 2.21 5.71 -7.77
CA LEU A 306 1.10 5.09 -8.50
C LEU A 306 1.00 3.58 -8.23
N VAL A 307 2.11 2.88 -8.05
CA VAL A 307 2.15 1.44 -7.71
C VAL A 307 1.36 1.13 -6.44
N THR A 308 1.37 2.01 -5.44
CA THR A 308 0.55 1.83 -4.23
C THR A 308 -0.94 1.82 -4.54
N ILE A 309 -1.38 2.63 -5.50
CA ILE A 309 -2.77 2.66 -5.96
C ILE A 309 -3.08 1.40 -6.78
N VAL A 310 -2.20 1.02 -7.71
CA VAL A 310 -2.32 -0.22 -8.50
C VAL A 310 -2.47 -1.43 -7.58
N LYS A 311 -1.60 -1.55 -6.58
CA LYS A 311 -1.59 -2.65 -5.61
C LYS A 311 -2.94 -2.80 -4.89
N ALA A 312 -3.61 -1.69 -4.61
CA ALA A 312 -4.89 -1.68 -3.93
C ALA A 312 -6.09 -1.85 -4.89
N THR A 313 -6.01 -1.33 -6.12
CA THR A 313 -7.17 -1.24 -7.02
C THR A 313 -7.21 -2.32 -8.10
N LEU A 314 -6.06 -2.83 -8.54
CA LEU A 314 -6.00 -3.90 -9.54
C LEU A 314 -6.74 -5.19 -9.09
N PRO A 315 -6.66 -5.65 -7.82
CA PRO A 315 -7.43 -6.79 -7.38
C PRO A 315 -8.95 -6.62 -7.50
N LEU A 316 -9.47 -5.37 -7.48
CA LEU A 316 -10.90 -5.09 -7.69
C LEU A 316 -11.38 -5.46 -9.10
N GLU A 317 -10.48 -5.40 -10.07
CA GLU A 317 -10.76 -5.79 -11.46
C GLU A 317 -10.55 -7.28 -11.71
N LEU A 318 -9.65 -7.92 -10.94
CA LEU A 318 -9.26 -9.30 -11.15
C LEU A 318 -10.12 -10.31 -10.39
N PHE A 319 -10.66 -9.90 -9.24
CA PHE A 319 -11.35 -10.79 -8.30
C PHE A 319 -12.74 -10.27 -7.97
N SER A 320 -13.62 -11.18 -7.54
CA SER A 320 -14.92 -10.78 -7.00
C SER A 320 -14.75 -10.03 -5.67
N THR A 321 -15.68 -9.13 -5.36
CA THR A 321 -15.67 -8.33 -4.13
C THR A 321 -15.66 -9.23 -2.89
N GLU A 322 -16.38 -10.35 -2.93
CA GLU A 322 -16.49 -11.32 -1.84
C GLU A 322 -15.15 -12.03 -1.57
N SER A 323 -14.36 -12.29 -2.63
CA SER A 323 -13.06 -12.97 -2.50
C SER A 323 -11.89 -12.01 -2.28
N TYR A 324 -12.09 -10.69 -2.40
CA TYR A 324 -11.04 -9.68 -2.35
C TYR A 324 -10.16 -9.80 -1.10
N ALA A 325 -10.75 -9.73 0.10
CA ALA A 325 -9.99 -9.73 1.36
C ALA A 325 -9.16 -11.01 1.54
N ARG A 326 -9.75 -12.18 1.25
CA ARG A 326 -9.09 -13.48 1.36
C ARG A 326 -7.93 -13.61 0.37
N ARG A 327 -8.17 -13.27 -0.90
CA ARG A 327 -7.16 -13.40 -1.97
C ARG A 327 -6.04 -12.38 -1.80
N THR A 328 -6.37 -11.12 -1.56
CA THR A 328 -5.37 -10.07 -1.36
C THR A 328 -4.46 -10.40 -0.17
N GLY A 329 -5.03 -10.92 0.93
CA GLY A 329 -4.26 -11.35 2.10
C GLY A 329 -3.20 -12.41 1.77
N MET A 330 -3.54 -13.40 0.93
CA MET A 330 -2.60 -14.48 0.54
C MET A 330 -1.63 -14.04 -0.57
N LEU A 331 -2.14 -13.32 -1.57
CA LEU A 331 -1.36 -12.94 -2.75
C LEU A 331 -0.31 -11.85 -2.47
N LEU A 332 -0.43 -11.14 -1.35
CA LEU A 332 0.57 -10.15 -0.91
C LEU A 332 1.75 -10.78 -0.15
N ILE A 333 1.64 -12.05 0.32
CA ILE A 333 2.72 -12.71 1.06
C ILE A 333 4.04 -12.73 0.28
N PRO A 334 4.09 -13.17 -0.99
CA PRO A 334 5.32 -13.13 -1.77
C PRO A 334 5.93 -11.71 -1.85
N GLY A 335 5.08 -10.68 -1.97
CA GLY A 335 5.52 -9.28 -1.98
C GLY A 335 6.17 -8.86 -0.65
N GLN A 336 5.61 -9.28 0.49
CA GLN A 336 6.19 -8.98 1.80
C GLN A 336 7.55 -9.68 2.01
N LEU A 337 7.67 -10.94 1.58
CA LEU A 337 8.94 -11.66 1.63
C LEU A 337 10.00 -11.00 0.73
N MET A 338 9.63 -10.61 -0.48
CA MET A 338 10.51 -9.88 -1.40
C MET A 338 10.90 -8.51 -0.85
N ALA A 339 10.00 -7.79 -0.19
CA ALA A 339 10.31 -6.53 0.48
C ALA A 339 11.36 -6.70 1.58
N ALA A 340 11.25 -7.76 2.38
CA ALA A 340 12.21 -8.05 3.44
C ALA A 340 13.59 -8.48 2.89
N ALA A 341 13.62 -9.21 1.78
CA ALA A 341 14.84 -9.68 1.14
C ALA A 341 15.57 -8.60 0.32
N ALA A 342 14.83 -7.61 -0.20
CA ALA A 342 15.34 -6.65 -1.17
C ALA A 342 16.57 -5.84 -0.69
N PRO A 343 16.61 -5.25 0.54
CA PRO A 343 17.76 -4.47 0.98
C PRO A 343 19.06 -5.29 0.98
N PHE A 344 19.00 -6.54 1.48
CA PHE A 344 20.14 -7.43 1.49
C PHE A 344 20.59 -7.83 0.07
N ALA A 345 19.62 -8.20 -0.78
CA ALA A 345 19.92 -8.58 -2.16
C ALA A 345 20.53 -7.44 -2.95
N TYR A 346 20.06 -6.20 -2.78
CA TYR A 346 20.65 -5.04 -3.45
C TYR A 346 22.03 -4.68 -2.90
N ALA A 347 22.27 -4.81 -1.60
CA ALA A 347 23.61 -4.65 -1.02
C ALA A 347 24.59 -5.67 -1.62
N TRP A 348 24.16 -6.92 -1.79
CA TRP A 348 24.97 -7.97 -2.45
C TRP A 348 25.20 -7.67 -3.93
N LEU A 349 24.17 -7.25 -4.68
CA LEU A 349 24.30 -6.85 -6.08
C LEU A 349 25.26 -5.66 -6.25
N ASN A 350 25.12 -4.63 -5.41
CA ASN A 350 26.03 -3.47 -5.43
C ASN A 350 27.48 -3.87 -5.16
N LYS A 351 27.69 -4.81 -4.24
CA LYS A 351 29.03 -5.30 -3.90
C LYS A 351 29.65 -6.15 -5.04
N THR A 352 28.85 -6.98 -5.71
CA THR A 352 29.34 -7.94 -6.70
C THR A 352 29.40 -7.40 -8.12
N LEU A 353 28.40 -6.64 -8.53
CA LEU A 353 28.24 -6.13 -9.90
C LEU A 353 28.44 -4.60 -10.01
N GLY A 354 28.66 -3.95 -8.87
CA GLY A 354 28.63 -2.49 -8.81
C GLY A 354 27.22 -1.90 -9.00
N ILE A 355 27.10 -0.59 -8.81
CA ILE A 355 25.80 0.12 -8.89
C ILE A 355 25.22 0.04 -10.31
N ALA A 356 26.04 0.20 -11.35
CA ALA A 356 25.59 0.06 -12.73
C ALA A 356 25.02 -1.34 -13.03
N GLY A 357 25.68 -2.39 -12.53
CA GLY A 357 25.22 -3.77 -12.67
C GLY A 357 23.91 -4.02 -11.91
N ALA A 358 23.75 -3.50 -10.70
CA ALA A 358 22.53 -3.59 -9.93
C ALA A 358 21.36 -2.86 -10.62
N MET A 359 21.61 -1.70 -11.23
CA MET A 359 20.63 -0.99 -12.05
C MET A 359 20.28 -1.76 -13.33
N GLY A 360 21.24 -2.42 -13.97
CA GLY A 360 21.02 -3.31 -15.11
C GLY A 360 20.11 -4.49 -14.75
N VAL A 361 20.36 -5.16 -13.62
CA VAL A 361 19.50 -6.24 -13.10
C VAL A 361 18.10 -5.69 -12.82
N SER A 362 17.99 -4.52 -12.18
CA SER A 362 16.70 -3.86 -11.92
C SER A 362 15.95 -3.56 -13.23
N THR A 363 16.64 -3.09 -14.26
CA THR A 363 16.06 -2.88 -15.61
C THR A 363 15.49 -4.19 -16.15
N GLY A 364 16.26 -5.28 -16.10
CA GLY A 364 15.77 -6.60 -16.52
C GLY A 364 14.53 -7.06 -15.76
N LEU A 365 14.51 -6.90 -14.44
CA LEU A 365 13.34 -7.21 -13.62
C LEU A 365 12.14 -6.34 -13.97
N THR A 366 12.34 -5.06 -14.27
CA THR A 366 11.23 -4.17 -14.66
C THR A 366 10.65 -4.51 -16.02
N LEU A 367 11.45 -5.05 -16.96
CA LEU A 367 10.95 -5.61 -18.23
C LEU A 367 10.07 -6.85 -17.98
N VAL A 368 10.46 -7.72 -17.05
CA VAL A 368 9.62 -8.86 -16.65
C VAL A 368 8.30 -8.36 -16.02
N ILE A 369 8.36 -7.33 -15.16
CA ILE A 369 7.16 -6.69 -14.57
C ILE A 369 6.24 -6.16 -15.68
N ALA A 370 6.79 -5.51 -16.71
CA ALA A 370 6.03 -5.03 -17.86
C ALA A 370 5.37 -6.17 -18.63
N GLY A 371 6.07 -7.29 -18.84
CA GLY A 371 5.52 -8.50 -19.46
C GLY A 371 4.36 -9.09 -18.64
N LEU A 372 4.49 -9.16 -17.32
CA LEU A 372 3.41 -9.61 -16.43
C LEU A 372 2.20 -8.68 -16.48
N ALA A 373 2.41 -7.36 -16.48
CA ALA A 373 1.35 -6.38 -16.61
C ALA A 373 0.57 -6.55 -17.93
N ILE A 374 1.27 -6.73 -19.05
CA ILE A 374 0.66 -7.00 -20.35
C ILE A 374 -0.14 -8.31 -20.31
N ALA A 375 0.39 -9.37 -19.69
CA ALA A 375 -0.31 -10.65 -19.57
C ALA A 375 -1.59 -10.54 -18.72
N ILE A 376 -1.57 -9.71 -17.66
CA ILE A 376 -2.75 -9.44 -16.82
C ILE A 376 -3.81 -8.69 -17.63
N VAL A 377 -3.41 -7.63 -18.35
CA VAL A 377 -4.34 -6.74 -19.06
C VAL A 377 -4.97 -7.42 -20.28
N ARG A 378 -4.24 -8.30 -20.97
CA ARG A 378 -4.76 -9.03 -22.14
C ARG A 378 -5.85 -10.06 -21.81
N HIS A 379 -5.95 -10.47 -20.54
CA HIS A 379 -6.89 -11.51 -20.12
C HIS A 379 -7.61 -11.11 -18.82
N PRO A 380 -8.44 -10.06 -18.87
CA PRO A 380 -9.20 -9.61 -17.71
C PRO A 380 -10.09 -10.75 -17.19
N GLY A 381 -10.09 -10.97 -15.87
CA GLY A 381 -10.85 -12.04 -15.23
C GLY A 381 -12.36 -11.84 -15.27
N LYS A 382 -12.82 -10.60 -15.28
CA LYS A 382 -14.21 -10.22 -15.51
C LYS A 382 -14.37 -9.88 -16.99
N GLN A 383 -15.30 -10.59 -17.67
CA GLN A 383 -15.89 -10.03 -18.87
C GLN A 383 -16.49 -8.69 -18.43
N THR A 384 -16.00 -7.60 -19.02
CA THR A 384 -16.75 -6.35 -19.05
C THR A 384 -18.12 -6.73 -19.61
N VAL A 385 -19.13 -6.78 -18.75
CA VAL A 385 -20.51 -6.76 -19.22
C VAL A 385 -20.61 -5.38 -19.87
N SER A 386 -20.35 -5.35 -21.17
CA SER A 386 -20.79 -4.26 -22.02
C SER A 386 -22.28 -4.14 -21.70
N HIS A 387 -22.69 -3.02 -21.12
CA HIS A 387 -24.08 -2.62 -21.14
C HIS A 387 -24.49 -2.43 -22.61
N CYS A 388 -24.64 -3.53 -23.32
CA CYS A 388 -25.59 -3.61 -24.39
C CYS A 388 -26.96 -3.58 -23.70
N ILE A 389 -27.45 -2.39 -23.42
CA ILE A 389 -28.90 -2.19 -23.31
C ILE A 389 -29.41 -2.66 -24.67
N PRO A 390 -30.22 -3.75 -24.73
CA PRO A 390 -30.83 -4.14 -26.00
C PRO A 390 -31.62 -2.94 -26.48
N ARG A 391 -31.35 -2.46 -27.68
CA ARG A 391 -32.08 -1.36 -28.31
C ARG A 391 -33.58 -1.64 -28.41
N ASP A 392 -34.00 -2.87 -28.22
CA ASP A 392 -35.39 -3.32 -28.27
C ASP A 392 -36.21 -2.98 -27.02
N ALA A 393 -35.58 -2.54 -25.93
CA ALA A 393 -36.30 -2.09 -24.71
C ALA A 393 -36.86 -0.66 -24.82
N LEU A 394 -36.46 0.09 -25.86
CA LEU A 394 -36.92 1.48 -26.07
C LEU A 394 -38.10 1.60 -27.04
N THR A 395 -38.55 0.48 -27.66
CA THR A 395 -39.64 0.49 -28.64
C THR A 395 -40.95 -0.13 -28.15
N ASN A 396 -40.97 -0.73 -26.96
CA ASN A 396 -42.25 -1.21 -26.38
C ASN A 396 -42.85 -0.12 -25.51
N GLY A 397 -43.68 0.69 -26.16
CA GLY A 397 -44.48 1.73 -25.53
C GLY A 397 -45.26 1.20 -24.32
N TYR A 398 -45.26 2.00 -23.28
CA TYR A 398 -46.21 1.91 -22.17
C TYR A 398 -47.64 1.80 -22.69
N LYS A 399 -48.21 0.58 -22.70
CA LYS A 399 -49.65 0.41 -22.70
C LYS A 399 -50.14 0.61 -21.28
N THR A 400 -50.73 1.77 -21.06
CA THR A 400 -51.54 2.04 -19.86
C THR A 400 -52.65 0.98 -19.74
N PRO A 401 -52.88 0.40 -18.55
CA PRO A 401 -54.05 -0.46 -18.34
C PRO A 401 -55.30 0.41 -18.40
N PRO A 402 -56.48 -0.14 -18.90
CA PRO A 402 -57.72 0.59 -18.96
C PRO A 402 -58.24 0.87 -17.55
N PRO A 403 -59.02 1.97 -17.36
CA PRO A 403 -59.61 2.32 -16.06
C PRO A 403 -60.61 1.26 -15.64
N ALA A 404 -60.55 0.88 -14.37
CA ALA A 404 -61.53 -0.01 -13.74
C ALA A 404 -62.90 0.67 -13.70
N ASN A 405 -63.89 0.04 -14.31
CA ASN A 405 -65.32 0.40 -14.17
C ASN A 405 -65.76 0.21 -12.72
N ILE A 406 -66.12 1.31 -12.08
CA ILE A 406 -66.96 1.28 -10.87
C ILE A 406 -68.40 1.31 -11.38
N SER A 407 -69.09 0.22 -11.22
CA SER A 407 -70.57 0.18 -11.28
C SER A 407 -71.08 -0.57 -10.04
N ASP A 408 -71.70 0.21 -9.21
CA ASP A 408 -72.87 -0.04 -8.34
C ASP A 408 -73.18 -1.49 -7.90
N THR A 409 -73.05 -1.79 -6.63
CA THR A 409 -74.14 -2.01 -5.63
C THR A 409 -73.54 -2.19 -4.25
#